data_2e8e14927770781107da702af95181ff
#
_entry.id   2e8e14927770781107da702af95181ff
#
_cell.length_a   1.000
_cell.length_b   1.000
_cell.length_c   1.000
_cell.angle_alpha   90.00
_cell.angle_beta   90.00
_cell.angle_gamma   90.00
#
_symmetry.space_group_name_H-M   'P 1'
#
loop_
_entity.id
_entity.type
_entity.pdbx_description
1 polymer ?
#
loop_
_entity_poly.entity_id
_entity_poly.type
_entity_poly.pdbx_seq_one_letter_code
_entity_poly.pdbx_strand_id
1 'polypeptide(L)'
;MTDHPNAQLLRDVYAAFGRGDVETASKYWTEDAVHHYPGRSELAGSHRGLDSTQQFAQRMFELTGGNLSMEVTDIGASDGFGYARLYTRYQRGDRILEMPFVNVARVEDGRIAEFWTFPEDQYKVDEFWS
;
A
#
# COMPACT_ATOMS: atom_id res chain seq x y z
N MET A 1 -9.38 -6.47 23.98
CA MET A 1 -9.55 -7.35 22.83
C MET A 1 -8.40 -7.20 21.87
N THR A 2 -7.78 -8.29 21.50
CA THR A 2 -6.68 -8.26 20.53
C THR A 2 -7.23 -8.33 19.11
N ASP A 3 -6.62 -7.57 18.19
CA ASP A 3 -6.92 -7.68 16.77
C ASP A 3 -6.59 -9.08 16.25
N HIS A 4 -7.29 -9.49 15.20
CA HIS A 4 -6.92 -10.67 14.43
C HIS A 4 -5.46 -10.50 13.96
N PRO A 5 -4.64 -11.57 13.96
CA PRO A 5 -3.23 -11.48 13.54
C PRO A 5 -3.03 -10.81 12.18
N ASN A 6 -3.93 -11.05 11.21
CA ASN A 6 -3.83 -10.42 9.90
C ASN A 6 -4.18 -8.93 9.92
N ALA A 7 -5.04 -8.50 10.85
CA ALA A 7 -5.29 -7.07 11.06
C ALA A 7 -4.07 -6.40 11.68
N GLN A 8 -3.45 -7.04 12.67
CA GLN A 8 -2.24 -6.52 13.30
C GLN A 8 -1.08 -6.44 12.30
N LEU A 9 -0.96 -7.44 11.42
CA LEU A 9 0.03 -7.42 10.34
C LEU A 9 -0.10 -6.15 9.50
N LEU A 10 -1.32 -5.81 9.08
CA LEU A 10 -1.54 -4.59 8.28
C LEU A 10 -1.23 -3.32 9.07
N ARG A 11 -1.58 -3.26 10.35
CA ARG A 11 -1.23 -2.10 11.19
C ARG A 11 0.27 -1.90 11.24
N ASP A 12 1.03 -2.97 11.40
CA ASP A 12 2.48 -2.92 11.47
C ASP A 12 3.10 -2.48 10.13
N VAL A 13 2.58 -2.99 9.02
CA VAL A 13 3.03 -2.60 7.67
C VAL A 13 2.82 -1.11 7.44
N TYR A 14 1.61 -0.61 7.71
CA TYR A 14 1.31 0.81 7.50
C TYR A 14 2.10 1.72 8.44
N ALA A 15 2.33 1.28 9.67
CA ALA A 15 3.16 2.05 10.60
C ALA A 15 4.59 2.22 10.07
N ALA A 16 5.19 1.15 9.56
CA ALA A 16 6.53 1.20 8.97
C ALA A 16 6.55 2.06 7.70
N PHE A 17 5.59 1.82 6.80
CA PHE A 17 5.50 2.56 5.55
C PHE A 17 5.27 4.06 5.79
N GLY A 18 4.43 4.41 6.76
CA GLY A 18 4.15 5.80 7.12
C GLY A 18 5.36 6.55 7.67
N ARG A 19 6.36 5.82 8.22
CA ARG A 19 7.62 6.41 8.64
C ARG A 19 8.64 6.52 7.50
N GLY A 20 8.29 6.08 6.30
CA GLY A 20 9.21 6.00 5.17
C GLY A 20 10.18 4.82 5.27
N ASP A 21 9.91 3.88 6.18
CA ASP A 21 10.80 2.73 6.43
C ASP A 21 10.38 1.55 5.56
N VAL A 22 10.73 1.64 4.28
CA VAL A 22 10.40 0.61 3.27
C VAL A 22 11.05 -0.72 3.62
N GLU A 23 12.25 -0.70 4.15
CA GLU A 23 12.97 -1.92 4.52
C GLU A 23 12.21 -2.71 5.59
N THR A 24 11.78 -2.06 6.67
CA THR A 24 11.00 -2.71 7.72
C THR A 24 9.65 -3.18 7.20
N ALA A 25 8.95 -2.33 6.42
CA ALA A 25 7.68 -2.70 5.81
C ALA A 25 7.81 -3.98 4.97
N SER A 26 8.91 -4.11 4.23
CA SER A 26 9.16 -5.26 3.35
C SER A 26 9.33 -6.59 4.09
N LYS A 27 9.72 -6.55 5.36
CA LYS A 27 9.87 -7.77 6.18
C LYS A 27 8.55 -8.49 6.42
N TYR A 28 7.44 -7.78 6.26
CA TYR A 28 6.10 -8.35 6.42
C TYR A 28 5.56 -8.98 5.13
N TRP A 29 6.34 -8.98 4.06
CA TRP A 29 5.97 -9.52 2.75
C TRP A 29 6.78 -10.76 2.43
N THR A 30 6.20 -11.69 1.65
CA THR A 30 6.95 -12.87 1.16
C THR A 30 7.93 -12.44 0.05
N GLU A 31 8.94 -13.29 -0.21
CA GLU A 31 9.93 -13.00 -1.25
C GLU A 31 9.33 -12.94 -2.65
N ASP A 32 8.28 -13.71 -2.89
CA ASP A 32 7.57 -13.77 -4.17
C ASP A 32 6.28 -12.95 -4.19
N ALA A 33 6.13 -12.03 -3.23
CA ALA A 33 4.93 -11.21 -3.11
C ALA A 33 4.65 -10.41 -4.38
N VAL A 34 3.37 -10.20 -4.67
CA VAL A 34 2.92 -9.43 -5.82
C VAL A 34 2.03 -8.29 -5.35
N HIS A 35 2.33 -7.07 -5.80
CA HIS A 35 1.47 -5.91 -5.58
C HIS A 35 0.82 -5.51 -6.90
N HIS A 36 -0.51 -5.53 -6.94
CA HIS A 36 -1.30 -5.09 -8.09
C HIS A 36 -1.73 -3.65 -7.86
N TYR A 37 -1.11 -2.73 -8.57
CA TYR A 37 -1.46 -1.30 -8.50
C TYR A 37 -2.23 -0.93 -9.76
N PRO A 38 -3.49 -0.46 -9.64
CA PRO A 38 -4.35 -0.27 -10.80
C PRO A 38 -4.01 0.99 -11.58
N GLY A 39 -4.55 1.10 -12.79
CA GLY A 39 -4.52 2.30 -13.60
C GLY A 39 -3.57 2.25 -14.77
N ARG A 40 -3.17 3.44 -15.23
CA ARG A 40 -2.37 3.63 -16.44
C ARG A 40 -1.07 4.41 -16.23
N SER A 41 -0.76 4.77 -14.98
CA SER A 41 0.45 5.52 -14.67
C SER A 41 1.70 4.65 -14.74
N GLU A 42 2.86 5.28 -14.61
CA GLU A 42 4.13 4.54 -14.52
C GLU A 42 4.18 3.58 -13.34
N LEU A 43 3.38 3.83 -12.30
CA LEU A 43 3.31 2.97 -11.12
C LEU A 43 2.35 1.79 -11.30
N ALA A 44 1.49 1.83 -12.34
CA ALA A 44 0.49 0.80 -12.55
C ALA A 44 1.12 -0.53 -12.99
N GLY A 45 0.43 -1.61 -12.68
CA GLY A 45 0.82 -2.95 -13.08
C GLY A 45 0.96 -3.90 -11.91
N SER A 46 1.41 -5.11 -12.20
CA SER A 46 1.68 -6.13 -11.20
C SER A 46 3.18 -6.15 -10.91
N HIS A 47 3.54 -5.70 -9.73
CA HIS A 47 4.92 -5.66 -9.27
C HIS A 47 5.23 -6.98 -8.59
N ARG A 48 5.99 -7.85 -9.25
CA ARG A 48 6.25 -9.22 -8.82
C ARG A 48 7.61 -9.35 -8.15
N GLY A 49 7.60 -9.97 -6.98
CA GLY A 49 8.79 -10.20 -6.17
C GLY A 49 9.07 -9.03 -5.22
N LEU A 50 9.78 -9.34 -4.15
CA LEU A 50 10.05 -8.37 -3.08
C LEU A 50 10.84 -7.15 -3.58
N ASP A 51 11.83 -7.37 -4.46
CA ASP A 51 12.60 -6.27 -5.03
C ASP A 51 11.71 -5.30 -5.81
N SER A 52 10.78 -5.81 -6.62
CA SER A 52 9.85 -4.98 -7.39
C SER A 52 8.89 -4.22 -6.47
N THR A 53 8.40 -4.84 -5.42
CA THR A 53 7.50 -4.18 -4.47
C THR A 53 8.23 -3.08 -3.70
N GLN A 54 9.50 -3.29 -3.35
CA GLN A 54 10.33 -2.27 -2.72
C GLN A 54 10.60 -1.10 -3.66
N GLN A 55 10.93 -1.38 -4.92
CA GLN A 55 11.17 -0.35 -5.93
C GLN A 55 9.92 0.50 -6.17
N PHE A 56 8.75 -0.14 -6.21
CA PHE A 56 7.47 0.56 -6.32
C PHE A 56 7.28 1.55 -5.16
N ALA A 57 7.49 1.10 -3.93
CA ALA A 57 7.34 1.94 -2.74
C ALA A 57 8.35 3.10 -2.75
N GLN A 58 9.60 2.82 -3.07
CA GLN A 58 10.65 3.84 -3.18
C GLN A 58 10.31 4.88 -4.24
N ARG A 59 9.78 4.44 -5.39
CA ARG A 59 9.39 5.34 -6.46
C ARG A 59 8.26 6.29 -6.04
N MET A 60 7.31 5.80 -5.27
CA MET A 60 6.26 6.66 -4.70
C MET A 60 6.85 7.77 -3.82
N PHE A 61 7.80 7.41 -2.97
CA PHE A 61 8.47 8.40 -2.11
C PHE A 61 9.29 9.40 -2.93
N GLU A 62 9.99 8.94 -3.97
CA GLU A 62 10.76 9.82 -4.87
C GLU A 62 9.84 10.83 -5.56
N LEU A 63 8.75 10.36 -6.16
CA LEU A 63 7.84 11.21 -6.93
C LEU A 63 7.12 12.24 -6.07
N THR A 64 6.88 11.93 -4.81
CA THR A 64 6.20 12.83 -3.88
C THR A 64 7.16 13.64 -3.00
N GLY A 65 8.46 13.38 -3.10
CA GLY A 65 9.43 13.99 -2.20
C GLY A 65 9.19 13.64 -0.74
N GLY A 66 8.54 12.50 -0.48
CA GLY A 66 8.16 12.08 0.85
C GLY A 66 6.82 12.65 1.33
N ASN A 67 6.14 13.47 0.51
CA ASN A 67 4.86 14.08 0.88
C ASN A 67 3.70 13.12 0.60
N LEU A 68 3.64 12.06 1.40
CA LEU A 68 2.54 11.11 1.34
C LEU A 68 2.15 10.68 2.75
N SER A 69 0.86 10.57 2.97
CA SER A 69 0.32 10.06 4.21
C SER A 69 -0.87 9.15 3.94
N MET A 70 -0.98 8.13 4.76
CA MET A 70 -2.08 7.18 4.72
C MET A 70 -2.56 6.97 6.15
N GLU A 71 -3.77 7.47 6.42
CA GLU A 71 -4.39 7.27 7.72
C GLU A 71 -5.28 6.04 7.66
N VAL A 72 -5.00 5.05 8.49
CA VAL A 72 -5.84 3.86 8.60
C VAL A 72 -7.13 4.24 9.31
N THR A 73 -8.26 4.18 8.60
CA THR A 73 -9.56 4.53 9.15
C THR A 73 -10.34 3.30 9.59
N ASP A 74 -10.04 2.13 9.02
CA ASP A 74 -10.67 0.87 9.43
C ASP A 74 -9.81 -0.30 8.96
N ILE A 75 -9.82 -1.38 9.73
CA ILE A 75 -9.14 -2.62 9.39
C ILE A 75 -10.06 -3.79 9.72
N GLY A 76 -10.12 -4.74 8.78
CA GLY A 76 -10.79 -6.01 8.97
C GLY A 76 -9.86 -7.16 8.60
N ALA A 77 -10.21 -8.36 8.99
CA ALA A 77 -9.39 -9.52 8.67
C ALA A 77 -10.20 -10.82 8.69
N SER A 78 -9.70 -11.78 7.94
CA SER A 78 -10.12 -13.17 7.99
C SER A 78 -8.86 -14.04 8.06
N ASP A 79 -9.03 -15.35 8.13
CA ASP A 79 -7.87 -16.24 8.25
C ASP A 79 -6.91 -16.19 7.06
N GLY A 80 -7.41 -15.83 5.88
CA GLY A 80 -6.59 -15.74 4.67
C GLY A 80 -6.30 -14.35 4.17
N PHE A 81 -6.95 -13.31 4.74
CA PHE A 81 -6.89 -11.95 4.19
C PHE A 81 -6.89 -10.88 5.27
N GLY A 82 -6.31 -9.73 4.93
CA GLY A 82 -6.47 -8.50 5.66
C GLY A 82 -7.02 -7.41 4.74
N TYR A 83 -7.79 -6.48 5.32
CA TYR A 83 -8.45 -5.40 4.59
C TYR A 83 -8.21 -4.10 5.33
N ALA A 84 -7.84 -3.04 4.63
CA ALA A 84 -7.64 -1.74 5.25
C ALA A 84 -8.32 -0.66 4.43
N ARG A 85 -9.09 0.19 5.11
CA ARG A 85 -9.57 1.43 4.53
C ARG A 85 -8.64 2.54 5.00
N LEU A 86 -8.12 3.32 4.04
CA LEU A 86 -7.15 4.37 4.30
C LEU A 86 -7.68 5.69 3.77
N TYR A 87 -7.47 6.76 4.51
CA TYR A 87 -7.57 8.10 3.91
C TYR A 87 -6.17 8.49 3.45
N THR A 88 -6.02 8.70 2.15
CA THR A 88 -4.73 8.89 1.49
C THR A 88 -4.59 10.36 1.09
N ARG A 89 -3.41 10.94 1.35
CA ARG A 89 -3.05 12.26 0.87
C ARG A 89 -1.63 12.22 0.32
N TYR A 90 -1.51 12.46 -0.98
CA TYR A 90 -0.22 12.55 -1.68
C TYR A 90 -0.07 13.92 -2.31
N GLN A 91 1.15 14.45 -2.35
CA GLN A 91 1.44 15.71 -2.99
C GLN A 91 2.68 15.62 -3.86
N ARG A 92 2.57 16.12 -5.10
CA ARG A 92 3.67 16.24 -6.08
C ARG A 92 3.67 17.66 -6.60
N GLY A 93 4.52 18.54 -6.06
CA GLY A 93 4.47 19.95 -6.42
C GLY A 93 3.09 20.53 -6.12
N ASP A 94 2.41 21.03 -7.15
CA ASP A 94 1.07 21.62 -7.00
C ASP A 94 -0.05 20.59 -7.07
N ARG A 95 0.25 19.33 -7.38
CA ARG A 95 -0.76 18.28 -7.47
C ARG A 95 -1.01 17.67 -6.12
N ILE A 96 -2.27 17.54 -5.74
CA ILE A 96 -2.70 16.92 -4.50
C ILE A 96 -3.72 15.83 -4.83
N LEU A 97 -3.52 14.64 -4.26
CA LEU A 97 -4.47 13.54 -4.33
C LEU A 97 -4.96 13.25 -2.92
N GLU A 98 -6.25 13.41 -2.69
CA GLU A 98 -6.88 13.07 -1.41
C GLU A 98 -8.12 12.23 -1.67
N MET A 99 -8.15 11.01 -1.14
CA MET A 99 -9.32 10.15 -1.23
C MET A 99 -9.16 8.91 -0.37
N PRO A 100 -10.27 8.22 -0.04
CA PRO A 100 -10.15 6.90 0.56
C PRO A 100 -9.65 5.87 -0.46
N PHE A 101 -8.82 4.96 0.04
CA PHE A 101 -8.41 3.75 -0.67
C PHE A 101 -8.83 2.54 0.16
N VAL A 102 -9.06 1.42 -0.49
CA VAL A 102 -9.18 0.12 0.18
C VAL A 102 -8.09 -0.78 -0.35
N ASN A 103 -7.30 -1.34 0.55
CA ASN A 103 -6.28 -2.31 0.19
C ASN A 103 -6.69 -3.69 0.70
N VAL A 104 -6.41 -4.71 -0.11
CA VAL A 104 -6.67 -6.11 0.23
C VAL A 104 -5.34 -6.84 0.22
N ALA A 105 -5.03 -7.57 1.27
CA ALA A 105 -3.82 -8.37 1.39
C ALA A 105 -4.18 -9.84 1.55
N ARG A 106 -3.64 -10.70 0.68
CA ARG A 106 -3.67 -12.15 0.90
C ARG A 106 -2.48 -12.51 1.77
N VAL A 107 -2.75 -13.22 2.85
CA VAL A 107 -1.73 -13.54 3.86
C VAL A 107 -1.39 -15.02 3.80
N GLU A 108 -0.09 -15.31 3.88
CA GLU A 108 0.48 -16.64 3.84
C GLU A 108 1.56 -16.73 4.91
N ASP A 109 1.37 -17.62 5.87
CA ASP A 109 2.30 -17.81 7.00
C ASP A 109 2.66 -16.50 7.72
N GLY A 110 1.67 -15.66 7.95
CA GLY A 110 1.86 -14.39 8.68
C GLY A 110 2.52 -13.28 7.88
N ARG A 111 2.65 -13.43 6.56
CA ARG A 111 3.23 -12.43 5.66
C ARG A 111 2.30 -12.15 4.49
N ILE A 112 2.44 -10.96 3.92
CA ILE A 112 1.67 -10.58 2.73
C ILE A 112 2.27 -11.28 1.52
N ALA A 113 1.45 -12.08 0.83
CA ALA A 113 1.86 -12.77 -0.39
C ALA A 113 1.32 -12.11 -1.64
N GLU A 114 0.19 -11.41 -1.53
CA GLU A 114 -0.40 -10.67 -2.66
C GLU A 114 -1.18 -9.47 -2.12
N PHE A 115 -1.17 -8.37 -2.85
CA PHE A 115 -1.72 -7.10 -2.37
C PHE A 115 -2.40 -6.37 -3.53
N TRP A 116 -3.59 -5.86 -3.27
CA TRP A 116 -4.38 -5.09 -4.25
C TRP A 116 -4.75 -3.75 -3.67
N THR A 117 -4.70 -2.72 -4.51
CA THR A 117 -5.07 -1.35 -4.14
C THR A 117 -6.31 -0.94 -4.93
N PHE A 118 -7.32 -0.42 -4.23
CA PHE A 118 -8.58 0.03 -4.82
C PHE A 118 -8.87 1.48 -4.40
N PRO A 119 -8.52 2.47 -5.25
CA PRO A 119 -8.82 3.86 -4.95
C PRO A 119 -10.30 4.18 -5.21
N GLU A 120 -10.82 5.20 -4.55
CA GLU A 120 -12.18 5.66 -4.79
C GLU A 120 -12.38 6.17 -6.23
N ASP A 121 -11.38 6.88 -6.77
CA ASP A 121 -11.44 7.47 -8.11
C ASP A 121 -10.12 7.19 -8.85
N GLN A 122 -10.15 6.21 -9.73
CA GLN A 122 -8.98 5.79 -10.50
C GLN A 122 -8.52 6.86 -11.50
N TYR A 123 -9.43 7.64 -12.05
CA TYR A 123 -9.08 8.69 -13.01
C TYR A 123 -8.20 9.75 -12.34
N LYS A 124 -8.53 10.15 -11.13
CA LYS A 124 -7.72 11.11 -10.36
C LYS A 124 -6.35 10.56 -9.99
N VAL A 125 -6.28 9.27 -9.67
CA VAL A 125 -5.00 8.61 -9.38
C VAL A 125 -4.10 8.63 -10.60
N ASP A 126 -4.63 8.27 -11.76
CA ASP A 126 -3.87 8.27 -13.02
C ASP A 126 -3.38 9.66 -13.38
N GLU A 127 -4.22 10.67 -13.22
CA GLU A 127 -3.85 12.07 -13.47
C GLU A 127 -2.74 12.52 -12.52
N PHE A 128 -2.84 12.16 -11.25
CA PHE A 128 -1.84 12.55 -10.25
C PHE A 128 -0.45 12.01 -10.59
N TRP A 129 -0.38 10.74 -11.02
CA TRP A 129 0.90 10.11 -11.35
C TRP A 129 1.37 10.36 -12.79
N SER A 130 0.58 11.05 -13.59
CA SER A 130 0.93 11.32 -15.00
C SER A 130 2.13 12.26 -15.15
#